data_870a16e329c42314c55adb796914b58c
#
_entry.id   870a16e329c42314c55adb796914b58c
#
_cell.length_a   1.000
_cell.length_b   1.000
_cell.length_c   1.000
_cell.angle_alpha   90.00
_cell.angle_beta   90.00
_cell.angle_gamma   90.00
#
_symmetry.space_group_name_H-M   'P 1'
#
loop_
_entity.id
_entity.type
_entity.pdbx_description
1 polymer ?
#
loop_
_entity_poly.entity_id
_entity_poly.type
_entity_poly.pdbx_seq_one_letter_code
_entity_poly.pdbx_strand_id
1 'polypeptide(L)'
;MAEFLICKIASLQEMNIKWEYEIAQSGKDKENWIIWKKQNIEKYKQGYIIPYYGILEGNIICEATAMLHPKVVQNSAGLVDGHTVYLSAFRTIDRFQGKGYFSKLFHFMIDDLRHKGFTKATLGVEPVEEKNKDIYTHYGFTEFIKTGKEYYPDGTVLNVEYYGKTLE
;
A
#
# COMPACT_ATOMS: atom_id res chain seq x y z
N MET A 1 3.85 -28.60 10.78
CA MET A 1 3.81 -28.24 9.35
C MET A 1 4.23 -26.80 9.16
N ALA A 2 5.00 -26.55 8.11
CA ALA A 2 5.36 -25.18 7.79
C ALA A 2 4.11 -24.42 7.30
N GLU A 3 3.89 -23.23 7.84
CA GLU A 3 2.84 -22.34 7.38
C GLU A 3 3.33 -21.59 6.14
N PHE A 4 2.54 -21.60 5.08
CA PHE A 4 2.88 -20.91 3.84
C PHE A 4 2.04 -19.68 3.67
N LEU A 5 2.71 -18.52 3.52
CA LEU A 5 2.06 -17.31 3.10
C LEU A 5 1.81 -17.39 1.59
N ILE A 6 0.56 -17.20 1.20
CA ILE A 6 0.18 -17.07 -0.20
C ILE A 6 0.15 -15.58 -0.54
N CYS A 7 1.03 -15.15 -1.44
CA CYS A 7 1.04 -13.79 -1.93
C CYS A 7 0.34 -13.74 -3.28
N LYS A 8 -0.58 -12.80 -3.46
CA LYS A 8 -1.36 -12.71 -4.69
C LYS A 8 -1.90 -11.31 -4.94
N ILE A 9 -2.29 -11.04 -6.17
CA ILE A 9 -3.12 -9.88 -6.51
C ILE A 9 -4.53 -10.17 -5.98
N ALA A 10 -5.09 -9.22 -5.23
CA ALA A 10 -6.39 -9.40 -4.62
C ALA A 10 -7.52 -9.43 -5.65
N SER A 11 -8.50 -10.30 -5.42
CA SER A 11 -9.78 -10.27 -6.13
C SER A 11 -10.72 -9.26 -5.48
N LEU A 12 -11.79 -8.90 -6.20
CA LEU A 12 -12.82 -8.02 -5.64
C LEU A 12 -13.45 -8.61 -4.38
N GLN A 13 -13.68 -9.92 -4.35
CA GLN A 13 -14.22 -10.61 -3.17
C GLN A 13 -13.27 -10.48 -1.98
N GLU A 14 -11.98 -10.70 -2.20
CA GLU A 14 -10.97 -10.57 -1.15
C GLU A 14 -10.87 -9.13 -0.64
N MET A 15 -10.97 -8.16 -1.54
CA MET A 15 -11.01 -6.75 -1.15
C MET A 15 -12.20 -6.44 -0.24
N ASN A 16 -13.39 -6.94 -0.57
CA ASN A 16 -14.58 -6.76 0.26
C ASN A 16 -14.38 -7.34 1.65
N ILE A 17 -13.86 -8.55 1.75
CA ILE A 17 -13.59 -9.22 3.04
C ILE A 17 -12.62 -8.39 3.87
N LYS A 18 -11.52 -7.95 3.27
CA LYS A 18 -10.50 -7.16 3.97
C LYS A 18 -11.05 -5.83 4.46
N TRP A 19 -11.76 -5.10 3.61
CA TRP A 19 -12.31 -3.79 3.98
C TRP A 19 -13.37 -3.90 5.07
N GLU A 20 -14.23 -4.92 5.03
CA GLU A 20 -15.22 -5.15 6.09
C GLU A 20 -14.54 -5.44 7.44
N TYR A 21 -13.46 -6.23 7.43
CA TYR A 21 -12.67 -6.47 8.64
C TYR A 21 -12.10 -5.17 9.20
N GLU A 22 -11.48 -4.34 8.36
CA GLU A 22 -10.87 -3.08 8.78
C GLU A 22 -11.92 -2.09 9.31
N ILE A 23 -13.06 -2.00 8.66
CA ILE A 23 -14.17 -1.15 9.12
C ILE A 23 -14.63 -1.57 10.49
N ALA A 24 -14.77 -2.88 10.73
CA ALA A 24 -15.18 -3.41 12.04
C ALA A 24 -14.18 -3.09 13.16
N GLN A 25 -12.88 -2.92 12.82
CA GLN A 25 -11.81 -2.63 13.78
C GLN A 25 -11.51 -1.14 13.94
N SER A 26 -12.05 -0.28 13.10
CA SER A 26 -11.56 1.11 12.95
C SER A 26 -12.02 2.10 14.03
N GLY A 27 -13.02 1.76 14.83
CA GLY A 27 -13.48 2.62 15.92
C GLY A 27 -13.88 4.02 15.46
N LYS A 28 -13.23 5.05 15.99
CA LYS A 28 -13.54 6.46 15.68
C LYS A 28 -13.23 6.87 14.24
N ASP A 29 -12.39 6.12 13.54
CA ASP A 29 -12.06 6.41 12.14
C ASP A 29 -12.97 5.69 11.15
N LYS A 30 -14.03 5.04 11.63
CA LYS A 30 -14.92 4.20 10.84
C LYS A 30 -15.44 4.89 9.56
N GLU A 31 -15.82 6.16 9.67
CA GLU A 31 -16.33 6.91 8.51
C GLU A 31 -15.28 7.06 7.41
N ASN A 32 -14.03 7.34 7.77
CA ASN A 32 -12.93 7.39 6.82
C ASN A 32 -12.76 6.04 6.12
N TRP A 33 -12.79 4.95 6.87
CA TRP A 33 -12.62 3.60 6.32
C TRP A 33 -13.74 3.22 5.36
N ILE A 34 -14.98 3.61 5.64
CA ILE A 34 -16.11 3.36 4.75
C ILE A 34 -15.91 4.09 3.42
N ILE A 35 -15.49 5.36 3.48
CA ILE A 35 -15.22 6.16 2.29
C ILE A 35 -14.04 5.57 1.51
N TRP A 36 -12.95 5.20 2.17
CA TRP A 36 -11.79 4.59 1.55
C TRP A 36 -12.12 3.27 0.86
N LYS A 37 -12.97 2.44 1.47
CA LYS A 37 -13.45 1.20 0.83
C LYS A 37 -14.11 1.50 -0.49
N LYS A 38 -15.09 2.42 -0.50
CA LYS A 38 -15.82 2.79 -1.69
C LYS A 38 -14.88 3.30 -2.79
N GLN A 39 -13.97 4.19 -2.42
CA GLN A 39 -13.00 4.76 -3.34
C GLN A 39 -12.06 3.70 -3.92
N ASN A 40 -11.56 2.80 -3.09
CA ASN A 40 -10.61 1.77 -3.54
C ASN A 40 -11.27 0.74 -4.46
N ILE A 41 -12.49 0.34 -4.17
CA ILE A 41 -13.23 -0.57 -5.06
C ILE A 41 -13.47 0.08 -6.42
N GLU A 42 -13.83 1.35 -6.43
CA GLU A 42 -14.01 2.11 -7.67
C GLU A 42 -12.71 2.20 -8.48
N LYS A 43 -11.61 2.55 -7.82
CA LYS A 43 -10.28 2.60 -8.44
C LYS A 43 -9.85 1.24 -8.99
N TYR A 44 -10.14 0.18 -8.26
CA TYR A 44 -9.86 -1.19 -8.70
C TYR A 44 -10.63 -1.53 -9.98
N LYS A 45 -11.92 -1.20 -10.03
CA LYS A 45 -12.76 -1.45 -11.22
C LYS A 45 -12.28 -0.64 -12.43
N GLN A 46 -11.71 0.54 -12.21
CA GLN A 46 -11.13 1.38 -13.27
C GLN A 46 -9.76 0.90 -13.73
N GLY A 47 -9.15 -0.06 -13.06
CA GLY A 47 -7.81 -0.53 -13.37
C GLY A 47 -6.68 0.41 -12.89
N TYR A 48 -6.97 1.32 -11.98
CA TYR A 48 -6.01 2.32 -11.49
C TYR A 48 -5.18 1.85 -10.31
N ILE A 49 -5.56 0.75 -9.67
CA ILE A 49 -4.79 0.18 -8.56
C ILE A 49 -4.65 -1.33 -8.70
N ILE A 50 -3.58 -1.86 -8.13
CA ILE A 50 -3.36 -3.29 -7.96
C ILE A 50 -3.13 -3.54 -6.47
N PRO A 51 -4.10 -4.10 -5.74
CA PRO A 51 -3.87 -4.51 -4.35
C PRO A 51 -3.21 -5.88 -4.30
N TYR A 52 -2.20 -6.02 -3.42
CA TYR A 52 -1.49 -7.27 -3.19
C TYR A 52 -1.76 -7.72 -1.77
N TYR A 53 -2.17 -8.97 -1.59
CA TYR A 53 -2.49 -9.53 -0.29
C TYR A 53 -1.61 -10.72 0.02
N GLY A 54 -1.23 -10.82 1.31
CA GLY A 54 -0.63 -12.02 1.87
C GLY A 54 -1.69 -12.78 2.67
N ILE A 55 -1.90 -14.05 2.33
CA ILE A 55 -2.95 -14.88 2.93
C ILE A 55 -2.30 -16.04 3.64
N LEU A 56 -2.62 -16.21 4.94
CA LEU A 56 -2.12 -17.29 5.77
C LEU A 56 -3.32 -18.05 6.33
N GLU A 57 -3.38 -19.36 6.04
CA GLU A 57 -4.49 -20.23 6.49
C GLU A 57 -5.87 -19.65 6.18
N GLY A 58 -6.02 -19.07 4.99
CA GLY A 58 -7.29 -18.50 4.53
C GLY A 58 -7.58 -17.09 5.04
N ASN A 59 -6.70 -16.50 5.87
CA ASN A 59 -6.88 -15.16 6.41
C ASN A 59 -5.95 -14.16 5.72
N ILE A 60 -6.48 -13.00 5.36
CA ILE A 60 -5.70 -11.90 4.80
C ILE A 60 -4.97 -11.22 5.95
N ILE A 61 -3.64 -11.39 6.03
CA ILE A 61 -2.86 -10.90 7.17
C ILE A 61 -1.99 -9.69 6.85
N CYS A 62 -1.68 -9.44 5.59
CA CYS A 62 -0.94 -8.26 5.18
C CYS A 62 -1.35 -7.79 3.79
N GLU A 63 -1.07 -6.53 3.51
CA GLU A 63 -1.44 -5.90 2.27
C GLU A 63 -0.47 -4.82 1.85
N ALA A 64 -0.43 -4.55 0.55
CA ALA A 64 0.21 -3.40 -0.07
C ALA A 64 -0.52 -3.11 -1.39
N THR A 65 -0.66 -1.84 -1.75
CA THR A 65 -1.37 -1.47 -2.97
C THR A 65 -0.47 -0.64 -3.87
N ALA A 66 -0.41 -0.98 -5.15
CA ALA A 66 0.25 -0.18 -6.17
C ALA A 66 -0.79 0.70 -6.87
N MET A 67 -0.53 2.00 -6.92
CA MET A 67 -1.36 2.98 -7.60
C MET A 67 -0.69 3.34 -8.93
N LEU A 68 -1.44 3.21 -10.03
CA LEU A 68 -0.91 3.22 -11.38
C LEU A 68 -1.22 4.50 -12.16
N HIS A 69 -2.08 5.36 -11.64
CA HIS A 69 -2.59 6.51 -12.37
C HIS A 69 -2.54 7.79 -11.54
N PRO A 70 -2.12 8.93 -12.14
CA PRO A 70 -2.05 10.21 -11.41
C PRO A 70 -3.37 10.63 -10.75
N LYS A 71 -4.50 10.28 -11.34
CA LYS A 71 -5.83 10.64 -10.80
C LYS A 71 -6.12 10.08 -9.42
N VAL A 72 -5.44 9.00 -9.02
CA VAL A 72 -5.72 8.34 -7.74
C VAL A 72 -4.65 8.62 -6.69
N VAL A 73 -3.66 9.47 -7.00
CA VAL A 73 -2.54 9.78 -6.11
C VAL A 73 -2.53 11.27 -5.81
N GLN A 74 -2.59 11.62 -4.53
CA GLN A 74 -2.41 13.02 -4.11
C GLN A 74 -0.98 13.45 -4.36
N ASN A 75 -0.77 14.69 -4.79
CA ASN A 75 0.56 15.23 -5.11
C ASN A 75 1.29 14.41 -6.17
N SER A 76 0.59 13.93 -7.16
CA SER A 76 1.05 12.88 -8.08
C SER A 76 2.29 13.21 -8.91
N ALA A 77 2.59 14.49 -9.16
CA ALA A 77 3.75 14.87 -9.96
C ALA A 77 5.07 14.31 -9.37
N GLY A 78 5.79 13.53 -10.15
CA GLY A 78 7.03 12.87 -9.72
C GLY A 78 6.82 11.58 -8.95
N LEU A 79 5.58 11.19 -8.63
CA LEU A 79 5.27 10.00 -7.85
C LEU A 79 4.71 8.84 -8.69
N VAL A 80 4.05 9.15 -9.79
CA VAL A 80 3.42 8.14 -10.65
C VAL A 80 3.40 8.62 -12.08
N ASP A 81 3.75 7.72 -13.01
CA ASP A 81 3.70 7.96 -14.46
C ASP A 81 3.62 6.60 -15.17
N GLY A 82 3.87 6.57 -16.48
CA GLY A 82 3.81 5.32 -17.26
C GLY A 82 4.83 4.26 -16.86
N HIS A 83 5.86 4.60 -16.09
CA HIS A 83 6.94 3.69 -15.67
C HIS A 83 7.11 3.64 -14.15
N THR A 84 6.42 4.49 -13.42
CA THR A 84 6.55 4.66 -11.97
C THR A 84 5.21 4.41 -11.30
N VAL A 85 5.21 3.60 -10.24
CA VAL A 85 4.02 3.35 -9.44
C VAL A 85 4.17 3.99 -8.05
N TYR A 86 3.05 4.40 -7.46
CA TYR A 86 3.00 4.87 -6.09
C TYR A 86 2.48 3.75 -5.20
N LEU A 87 3.23 3.41 -4.16
CA LEU A 87 2.86 2.33 -3.24
C LEU A 87 2.23 2.89 -1.98
N SER A 88 1.18 2.27 -1.52
CA SER A 88 0.43 2.71 -0.34
C SER A 88 -0.20 1.53 0.39
N ALA A 89 -0.87 1.83 1.51
CA ALA A 89 -1.65 0.87 2.28
C ALA A 89 -0.82 -0.33 2.76
N PHE A 90 0.41 -0.09 3.20
CA PHE A 90 1.25 -1.13 3.80
C PHE A 90 0.72 -1.47 5.19
N ARG A 91 0.20 -2.67 5.37
CA ARG A 91 -0.35 -3.11 6.66
C ARG A 91 -0.05 -4.58 6.89
N THR A 92 0.17 -4.90 8.16
CA THR A 92 0.24 -6.28 8.64
C THR A 92 -0.54 -6.33 9.94
N ILE A 93 -1.42 -7.32 10.10
CA ILE A 93 -2.15 -7.53 11.34
C ILE A 93 -1.15 -7.69 12.49
N ASP A 94 -1.38 -7.00 13.61
CA ASP A 94 -0.41 -6.84 14.70
C ASP A 94 0.22 -8.16 15.15
N ARG A 95 -0.58 -9.21 15.35
CA ARG A 95 -0.08 -10.51 15.83
C ARG A 95 0.84 -11.22 14.83
N PHE A 96 0.88 -10.76 13.58
CA PHE A 96 1.73 -11.34 12.53
C PHE A 96 2.93 -10.46 12.18
N GLN A 97 3.08 -9.31 12.83
CA GLN A 97 4.22 -8.43 12.61
C GLN A 97 5.52 -9.05 13.12
N GLY A 98 6.63 -8.67 12.49
CA GLY A 98 7.97 -9.12 12.91
C GLY A 98 8.30 -10.57 12.56
N LYS A 99 7.52 -11.23 11.72
CA LYS A 99 7.70 -12.63 11.33
C LYS A 99 8.13 -12.82 9.88
N GLY A 100 8.41 -11.73 9.16
CA GLY A 100 8.86 -11.77 7.77
C GLY A 100 7.76 -11.90 6.74
N TYR A 101 6.49 -11.91 7.12
CA TYR A 101 5.39 -12.06 6.16
C TYR A 101 5.29 -10.88 5.21
N PHE A 102 5.38 -9.67 5.73
CA PHE A 102 5.32 -8.47 4.87
C PHE A 102 6.48 -8.43 3.89
N SER A 103 7.68 -8.85 4.30
CA SER A 103 8.83 -8.91 3.42
C SER A 103 8.57 -9.83 2.22
N LYS A 104 7.93 -10.98 2.46
CA LYS A 104 7.55 -11.90 1.38
C LYS A 104 6.55 -11.26 0.42
N LEU A 105 5.54 -10.60 0.96
CA LEU A 105 4.55 -9.89 0.14
C LEU A 105 5.20 -8.77 -0.66
N PHE A 106 6.06 -7.99 -0.03
CA PHE A 106 6.77 -6.89 -0.68
C PHE A 106 7.60 -7.38 -1.87
N HIS A 107 8.37 -8.44 -1.68
CA HIS A 107 9.17 -9.02 -2.77
C HIS A 107 8.30 -9.55 -3.90
N PHE A 108 7.19 -10.20 -3.57
CA PHE A 108 6.23 -10.66 -4.58
C PHE A 108 5.69 -9.50 -5.40
N MET A 109 5.27 -8.41 -4.72
CA MET A 109 4.74 -7.21 -5.37
C MET A 109 5.79 -6.57 -6.30
N ILE A 110 7.01 -6.39 -5.82
CA ILE A 110 8.08 -5.78 -6.60
C ILE A 110 8.39 -6.62 -7.85
N ASP A 111 8.47 -7.94 -7.71
CA ASP A 111 8.70 -8.83 -8.85
C ASP A 111 7.56 -8.72 -9.86
N ASP A 112 6.32 -8.71 -9.41
CA ASP A 112 5.16 -8.58 -10.30
C ASP A 112 5.16 -7.24 -11.04
N LEU A 113 5.45 -6.14 -10.33
CA LEU A 113 5.52 -4.81 -10.93
C LEU A 113 6.65 -4.71 -11.97
N ARG A 114 7.81 -5.30 -11.69
CA ARG A 114 8.92 -5.36 -12.65
C ARG A 114 8.52 -6.13 -13.90
N HIS A 115 7.85 -7.27 -13.76
CA HIS A 115 7.36 -8.05 -14.89
C HIS A 115 6.32 -7.29 -15.72
N LYS A 116 5.58 -6.38 -15.08
CA LYS A 116 4.61 -5.50 -15.77
C LYS A 116 5.27 -4.31 -16.47
N GLY A 117 6.59 -4.15 -16.33
CA GLY A 117 7.36 -3.10 -17.01
C GLY A 117 7.60 -1.83 -16.21
N PHE A 118 7.24 -1.80 -14.93
CA PHE A 118 7.54 -0.65 -14.08
C PHE A 118 9.01 -0.65 -13.68
N THR A 119 9.62 0.54 -13.66
CA THR A 119 11.06 0.70 -13.38
C THR A 119 11.32 1.45 -12.09
N LYS A 120 10.30 2.07 -11.49
CA LYS A 120 10.44 2.85 -10.27
C LYS A 120 9.18 2.72 -9.41
N ALA A 121 9.36 2.71 -8.11
CA ALA A 121 8.28 2.80 -7.14
C ALA A 121 8.53 3.96 -6.18
N THR A 122 7.47 4.60 -5.74
CA THR A 122 7.50 5.71 -4.78
C THR A 122 6.54 5.41 -3.63
N LEU A 123 6.74 6.09 -2.51
CA LEU A 123 5.83 6.04 -1.38
C LEU A 123 5.93 7.31 -0.56
N GLY A 124 4.95 7.51 0.33
CA GLY A 124 4.94 8.61 1.28
C GLY A 124 5.03 8.10 2.72
N VAL A 125 5.68 8.87 3.57
CA VAL A 125 5.78 8.57 5.00
C VAL A 125 5.69 9.87 5.79
N GLU A 126 4.99 9.85 6.92
CA GLU A 126 4.97 10.99 7.82
C GLU A 126 6.32 11.12 8.53
N PRO A 127 6.93 12.32 8.53
CA PRO A 127 8.25 12.52 9.16
C PRO A 127 8.28 12.13 10.63
N VAL A 128 7.15 12.22 11.34
CA VAL A 128 7.05 11.88 12.76
C VAL A 128 7.05 10.38 13.01
N GLU A 129 6.82 9.57 11.99
CA GLU A 129 6.80 8.10 12.08
C GLU A 129 8.19 7.51 11.76
N GLU A 130 9.16 7.74 12.64
CA GLU A 130 10.55 7.32 12.42
C GLU A 130 10.70 5.82 12.18
N LYS A 131 9.90 4.99 12.85
CA LYS A 131 9.92 3.54 12.68
C LYS A 131 9.55 3.14 11.26
N ASN A 132 8.50 3.73 10.70
CA ASN A 132 8.07 3.46 9.32
C ASN A 132 9.12 3.94 8.33
N LYS A 133 9.71 5.10 8.58
CA LYS A 133 10.78 5.63 7.74
C LYS A 133 11.98 4.69 7.70
N ASP A 134 12.38 4.13 8.84
CA ASP A 134 13.46 3.16 8.90
C ASP A 134 13.13 1.88 8.12
N ILE A 135 11.91 1.39 8.24
CA ILE A 135 11.44 0.22 7.51
C ILE A 135 11.51 0.46 5.99
N TYR A 136 11.01 1.59 5.53
CA TYR A 136 11.01 1.91 4.09
C TYR A 136 12.42 2.13 3.56
N THR A 137 13.29 2.73 4.35
CA THR A 137 14.71 2.88 4.02
C THR A 137 15.37 1.50 3.87
N HIS A 138 15.05 0.58 4.77
CA HIS A 138 15.55 -0.80 4.69
C HIS A 138 15.10 -1.49 3.39
N TYR A 139 13.88 -1.21 2.90
CA TYR A 139 13.39 -1.74 1.64
C TYR A 139 13.96 -1.00 0.41
N GLY A 140 14.80 0.01 0.61
CA GLY A 140 15.49 0.68 -0.49
C GLY A 140 14.87 2.00 -0.95
N PHE A 141 13.87 2.53 -0.25
CA PHE A 141 13.26 3.82 -0.58
C PHE A 141 14.12 4.94 -0.02
N THR A 142 15.25 5.20 -0.67
CA THR A 142 16.29 6.12 -0.19
C THR A 142 16.37 7.42 -0.99
N GLU A 143 15.73 7.48 -2.16
CA GLU A 143 15.72 8.69 -2.98
C GLU A 143 14.64 9.65 -2.48
N PHE A 144 15.05 10.74 -1.83
CA PHE A 144 14.11 11.79 -1.42
C PHE A 144 13.59 12.52 -2.66
N ILE A 145 12.27 12.66 -2.78
CA ILE A 145 11.63 13.30 -3.94
C ILE A 145 11.13 14.69 -3.59
N LYS A 146 10.26 14.79 -2.60
CA LYS A 146 9.65 16.05 -2.17
C LYS A 146 8.86 15.86 -0.88
N THR A 147 8.36 16.98 -0.33
CA THR A 147 7.36 16.97 0.74
C THR A 147 6.01 17.38 0.17
N GLY A 148 4.95 17.07 0.88
CA GLY A 148 3.59 17.47 0.52
C GLY A 148 2.63 17.29 1.68
N LYS A 149 1.37 17.61 1.41
CA LYS A 149 0.28 17.40 2.37
C LYS A 149 -0.73 16.46 1.75
N GLU A 150 -1.20 15.51 2.55
CA GLU A 150 -2.28 14.62 2.15
C GLU A 150 -3.50 14.85 3.04
N TYR A 151 -4.67 14.64 2.46
CA TYR A 151 -5.94 14.94 3.09
C TYR A 151 -6.77 13.67 3.23
N TYR A 152 -7.27 13.44 4.46
CA TYR A 152 -8.24 12.39 4.72
C TYR A 152 -9.64 12.86 4.33
N PRO A 153 -10.60 11.94 4.13
CA PRO A 153 -11.98 12.33 3.80
C PRO A 153 -12.62 13.25 4.82
N ASP A 154 -12.23 13.16 6.09
CA ASP A 154 -12.76 14.03 7.17
C ASP A 154 -12.08 15.38 7.29
N GLY A 155 -11.12 15.69 6.39
CA GLY A 155 -10.37 16.93 6.41
C GLY A 155 -9.08 16.91 7.22
N THR A 156 -8.75 15.79 7.86
CA THR A 156 -7.44 15.63 8.54
C THR A 156 -6.33 15.83 7.52
N VAL A 157 -5.30 16.59 7.91
CA VAL A 157 -4.15 16.92 7.05
C VAL A 157 -2.89 16.28 7.62
N LEU A 158 -2.17 15.56 6.77
CA LEU A 158 -0.89 14.94 7.12
C LEU A 158 0.24 15.61 6.36
N ASN A 159 1.36 15.84 7.04
CA ASN A 159 2.60 16.21 6.37
C ASN A 159 3.31 14.92 5.95
N VAL A 160 3.77 14.86 4.70
CA VAL A 160 4.31 13.64 4.10
C VAL A 160 5.63 13.95 3.40
N GLU A 161 6.62 13.07 3.59
CA GLU A 161 7.85 13.02 2.80
C GLU A 161 7.73 11.88 1.80
N TYR A 162 8.11 12.13 0.55
CA TYR A 162 8.04 11.13 -0.52
C TYR A 162 9.43 10.63 -0.90
N TYR A 163 9.54 9.32 -1.02
CA TYR A 163 10.79 8.64 -1.36
C TYR A 163 10.58 7.67 -2.51
N GLY A 164 11.64 7.42 -3.26
CA GLY A 164 11.62 6.52 -4.41
C GLY A 164 12.66 5.43 -4.33
N LYS A 165 12.41 4.39 -5.14
CA LYS A 165 13.26 3.23 -5.30
C LYS A 165 13.24 2.79 -6.76
N THR A 166 14.42 2.51 -7.31
CA THR A 166 14.52 1.89 -8.64
C THR A 166 14.19 0.39 -8.52
N LEU A 167 13.39 -0.12 -9.44
CA LEU A 167 13.04 -1.54 -9.51
C LEU A 167 13.98 -2.24 -10.47
N GLU A 168 14.88 -3.06 -9.95
CA GLU A 168 15.85 -3.82 -10.73
C GLU A 168 15.59 -5.32 -10.63
#